data_28f41d7338e6a0215de6c3d6b86df1ec
#
_entry.id   28f41d7338e6a0215de6c3d6b86df1ec
#
_cell.length_a   1.000
_cell.length_b   1.000
_cell.length_c   1.000
_cell.angle_alpha   90.00
_cell.angle_beta   90.00
_cell.angle_gamma   90.00
#
_symmetry.space_group_name_H-M   'P 1'
#
loop_
_entity.id
_entity.type
_entity.pdbx_description
1 polymer ?
#
loop_
_entity_poly.entity_id
_entity_poly.type
_entity_poly.pdbx_seq_one_letter_code
_entity_poly.pdbx_strand_id
1 'polypeptide(L)'
;SNRRGVVNNINVGMVEKVEVITNPSAKYDPDGVGGIINIVMKRGALDGFNGTISGMTGEYENRNLNSNINYRSEKWNLFGGASTRSGNNIGKGYRNFTYQYAERDSSLFQNTLRIKNPANIGVRLGGDYYPNSNSSISYTYAYGDHEETTKENLEITSPPSRIIESESADIGKHHDHSVSYENKFGTTDRKLTASLDLNLEEDEVTQSNFENSSLIDDLNTNQDTDFNEKNNSITFSIDYEDQINEKISVETGFKTNLKSFSTDYNYLQQLYNNKYDEDIYAAYTSFTYDITDRFGIKAGARFEKVETKASLDSSPENDLNPDSSNIISAIINNAVGESPYINPYSKVYPSVFLIYKLSSMQTIQLGYSKKVNRPGRRTISPFPRNTFDISRIRNGNPYLNPEYADVAEMKFSSNARKLNVNAGISYKLVKDNIMWWDRDMFEYEGKV
;
A
#
# COMPACT_ATOMS: atom_id res chain seq x y z
N SER A 1 1.56 2.75 -0.76
CA SER A 1 2.91 2.31 -0.41
C SER A 1 3.28 1.10 -1.26
N ASN A 2 4.38 1.21 -1.97
CA ASN A 2 4.90 0.14 -2.83
C ASN A 2 5.50 -0.99 -1.95
N ARG A 3 4.63 -1.78 -1.30
CA ARG A 3 5.04 -2.92 -0.46
C ARG A 3 5.89 -3.96 -1.22
N ARG A 4 5.77 -4.00 -2.55
CA ARG A 4 6.58 -4.90 -3.40
C ARG A 4 8.04 -4.44 -3.49
N GLY A 5 8.32 -3.14 -3.47
CA GLY A 5 9.67 -2.59 -3.52
C GLY A 5 10.48 -2.94 -2.27
N VAL A 6 9.89 -2.84 -1.09
CA VAL A 6 10.56 -3.15 0.19
C VAL A 6 10.96 -4.62 0.28
N VAL A 7 10.06 -5.54 -0.06
CA VAL A 7 10.34 -6.99 0.01
C VAL A 7 11.38 -7.42 -1.01
N ASN A 8 11.36 -6.84 -2.21
CA ASN A 8 12.32 -7.17 -3.27
C ASN A 8 13.76 -6.73 -2.95
N ASN A 9 13.93 -5.77 -2.05
CA ASN A 9 15.25 -5.23 -1.65
C ASN A 9 15.82 -5.90 -0.40
N ILE A 10 15.11 -6.87 0.21
CA ILE A 10 15.63 -7.62 1.36
C ILE A 10 16.56 -8.72 0.87
N ASN A 11 17.82 -8.65 1.28
CA ASN A 11 18.77 -9.74 1.04
C ASN A 11 18.41 -10.94 1.91
N VAL A 12 18.01 -12.05 1.27
CA VAL A 12 17.62 -13.30 1.94
C VAL A 12 18.70 -13.82 2.89
N GLY A 13 19.98 -13.60 2.57
CA GLY A 13 21.10 -13.97 3.42
C GLY A 13 21.14 -13.28 4.78
N MET A 14 20.50 -12.10 4.89
CA MET A 14 20.39 -11.31 6.13
C MET A 14 19.13 -11.65 6.96
N VAL A 15 18.23 -12.46 6.44
CA VAL A 15 17.01 -12.86 7.15
C VAL A 15 17.34 -13.99 8.13
N GLU A 16 17.01 -13.82 9.40
CA GLU A 16 17.09 -14.86 10.43
C GLU A 16 15.89 -15.78 10.35
N LYS A 17 14.70 -15.18 10.33
CA LYS A 17 13.42 -15.89 10.24
C LYS A 17 12.32 -15.00 9.66
N VAL A 18 11.33 -15.64 9.10
CA VAL A 18 10.08 -15.01 8.69
C VAL A 18 8.98 -15.51 9.62
N GLU A 19 8.35 -14.61 10.34
CA GLU A 19 7.24 -14.90 11.23
C GLU A 19 5.93 -14.53 10.54
N VAL A 20 5.01 -15.48 10.46
CA VAL A 20 3.65 -15.21 9.97
C VAL A 20 2.75 -15.07 11.18
N ILE A 21 2.40 -13.82 11.51
CA ILE A 21 1.51 -13.49 12.62
C ILE A 21 0.08 -13.48 12.08
N THR A 22 -0.61 -14.56 12.29
CA THR A 22 -1.99 -14.70 11.81
C THR A 22 -3.01 -14.08 12.76
N ASN A 23 -2.64 -13.90 14.04
CA ASN A 23 -3.48 -13.32 15.09
C ASN A 23 -2.73 -12.17 15.76
N PRO A 24 -2.64 -11.03 15.07
CA PRO A 24 -1.91 -9.88 15.60
C PRO A 24 -2.63 -9.32 16.84
N SER A 25 -1.84 -8.85 17.81
CA SER A 25 -2.37 -8.11 18.95
C SER A 25 -2.96 -6.77 18.50
N ALA A 26 -3.66 -6.07 19.41
CA ALA A 26 -4.22 -4.75 19.16
C ALA A 26 -3.15 -3.67 18.83
N LYS A 27 -1.88 -3.94 19.05
CA LYS A 27 -0.72 -3.14 18.63
C LYS A 27 -0.68 -2.93 17.12
N TYR A 28 -1.07 -3.94 16.36
CA TYR A 28 -1.02 -3.89 14.91
C TYR A 28 -2.27 -3.22 14.33
N ASP A 29 -2.07 -2.53 13.21
CA ASP A 29 -3.18 -1.87 12.54
C ASP A 29 -4.26 -2.90 12.13
N PRO A 30 -5.54 -2.58 12.33
CA PRO A 30 -6.64 -3.47 11.98
C PRO A 30 -6.84 -3.59 10.46
N ASP A 31 -6.00 -2.90 9.67
CA ASP A 31 -6.06 -2.88 8.21
C ASP A 31 -5.69 -4.23 7.61
N GLY A 32 -6.49 -4.65 6.63
CA GLY A 32 -6.26 -5.86 5.86
C GLY A 32 -6.72 -7.14 6.57
N VAL A 33 -6.90 -8.18 5.78
CA VAL A 33 -7.52 -9.44 6.20
C VAL A 33 -6.57 -10.64 6.17
N GLY A 34 -5.32 -10.43 5.73
CA GLY A 34 -4.37 -11.51 5.41
C GLY A 34 -3.36 -11.87 6.50
N GLY A 35 -3.37 -11.20 7.67
CA GLY A 35 -2.32 -11.37 8.68
C GLY A 35 -1.09 -10.51 8.43
N ILE A 36 -0.05 -10.71 9.25
CA ILE A 36 1.20 -9.93 9.24
C ILE A 36 2.37 -10.88 8.96
N ILE A 37 3.26 -10.44 8.08
CA ILE A 37 4.55 -11.09 7.86
C ILE A 37 5.61 -10.21 8.53
N ASN A 38 6.23 -10.73 9.58
CA ASN A 38 7.35 -10.10 10.26
C ASN A 38 8.66 -10.75 9.79
N ILE A 39 9.55 -9.95 9.22
CA ILE A 39 10.85 -10.41 8.76
C ILE A 39 11.90 -10.02 9.79
N VAL A 40 12.40 -11.01 10.52
CA VAL A 40 13.45 -10.80 11.52
C VAL A 40 14.80 -10.91 10.84
N MET A 41 15.59 -9.85 10.94
CA MET A 41 16.94 -9.81 10.37
C MET A 41 17.93 -10.44 11.33
N LYS A 42 18.93 -11.14 10.80
CA LYS A 42 20.03 -11.67 11.59
C LYS A 42 20.73 -10.53 12.32
N ARG A 43 20.79 -10.61 13.63
CA ARG A 43 21.70 -9.80 14.41
C ARG A 43 23.08 -10.46 14.26
N GLY A 44 23.99 -9.80 13.54
CA GLY A 44 25.33 -10.34 13.28
C GLY A 44 25.99 -10.80 14.59
N ALA A 45 26.40 -12.05 14.64
CA ALA A 45 26.97 -12.66 15.84
C ALA A 45 28.46 -12.29 16.04
N LEU A 46 29.10 -11.68 15.04
CA LEU A 46 30.54 -11.40 15.04
C LEU A 46 30.78 -9.90 14.85
N ASP A 47 31.68 -9.36 15.66
CA ASP A 47 32.22 -8.02 15.47
C ASP A 47 33.09 -7.99 14.22
N GLY A 48 33.20 -6.85 13.57
CA GLY A 48 34.02 -6.65 12.38
C GLY A 48 33.24 -6.20 11.16
N PHE A 49 33.88 -6.30 10.02
CA PHE A 49 33.36 -5.89 8.72
C PHE A 49 32.89 -7.11 7.92
N ASN A 50 31.71 -7.00 7.32
CA ASN A 50 31.20 -7.96 6.36
C ASN A 50 30.46 -7.25 5.23
N GLY A 51 30.31 -7.91 4.11
CA GLY A 51 29.59 -7.37 2.97
C GLY A 51 29.30 -8.41 1.91
N THR A 52 28.36 -8.08 1.05
CA THR A 52 27.98 -8.90 -0.11
C THR A 52 27.80 -8.02 -1.34
N ILE A 53 28.20 -8.54 -2.48
CA ILE A 53 27.90 -7.97 -3.79
C ILE A 53 27.26 -9.10 -4.59
N SER A 54 26.13 -8.83 -5.23
CA SER A 54 25.45 -9.78 -6.10
C SER A 54 25.01 -9.11 -7.39
N GLY A 55 25.21 -9.79 -8.50
CA GLY A 55 24.80 -9.36 -9.83
C GLY A 55 23.94 -10.43 -10.49
N MET A 56 22.93 -10.00 -11.23
CA MET A 56 22.09 -10.85 -12.06
C MET A 56 21.89 -10.21 -13.42
N THR A 57 21.93 -11.04 -14.46
CA THR A 57 21.52 -10.68 -15.80
C THR A 57 20.56 -11.73 -16.32
N GLY A 58 19.60 -11.34 -17.13
CA GLY A 58 18.54 -12.21 -17.64
C GLY A 58 18.08 -11.80 -19.04
N GLU A 59 17.03 -12.43 -19.52
CA GLU A 59 16.37 -12.08 -20.78
C GLU A 59 15.80 -10.66 -20.73
N TYR A 60 15.58 -10.07 -21.89
CA TYR A 60 15.02 -8.72 -22.04
C TYR A 60 15.84 -7.65 -21.35
N GLU A 61 17.19 -7.79 -21.40
CA GLU A 61 18.13 -6.84 -20.81
C GLU A 61 17.96 -6.65 -19.29
N ASN A 62 17.30 -7.58 -18.61
CA ASN A 62 17.14 -7.52 -17.16
C ASN A 62 18.50 -7.62 -16.48
N ARG A 63 18.84 -6.58 -15.73
CA ARG A 63 20.09 -6.46 -14.97
C ARG A 63 19.76 -6.01 -13.56
N ASN A 64 20.44 -6.58 -12.60
CA ASN A 64 20.33 -6.20 -11.21
C ASN A 64 21.71 -6.29 -10.56
N LEU A 65 22.08 -5.26 -9.82
CA LEU A 65 23.30 -5.23 -9.01
C LEU A 65 22.90 -4.77 -7.60
N ASN A 66 23.31 -5.55 -6.59
CA ASN A 66 23.10 -5.21 -5.19
C ASN A 66 24.42 -5.29 -4.45
N SER A 67 24.65 -4.33 -3.56
CA SER A 67 25.76 -4.35 -2.61
C SER A 67 25.25 -4.02 -1.22
N ASN A 68 25.78 -4.72 -0.22
CA ASN A 68 25.53 -4.44 1.19
C ASN A 68 26.85 -4.55 1.94
N ILE A 69 27.07 -3.62 2.85
CA ILE A 69 28.20 -3.59 3.76
C ILE A 69 27.68 -3.40 5.19
N ASN A 70 28.35 -3.99 6.14
CA ASN A 70 28.05 -3.87 7.54
C ASN A 70 29.34 -3.86 8.34
N TYR A 71 29.45 -2.95 9.30
CA TYR A 71 30.49 -2.89 10.30
C TYR A 71 29.86 -2.92 11.69
N ARG A 72 30.27 -3.88 12.49
CA ARG A 72 29.77 -4.05 13.86
C ARG A 72 30.91 -3.97 14.87
N SER A 73 30.66 -3.30 15.96
CA SER A 73 31.45 -3.28 17.18
C SER A 73 30.56 -3.45 18.39
N GLU A 74 31.14 -3.51 19.60
CA GLU A 74 30.38 -3.65 20.84
C GLU A 74 29.23 -2.63 21.00
N LYS A 75 29.47 -1.37 20.60
CA LYS A 75 28.51 -0.28 20.78
C LYS A 75 27.83 0.19 19.50
N TRP A 76 28.32 -0.21 18.35
CA TRP A 76 27.85 0.30 17.06
C TRP A 76 27.63 -0.81 16.06
N ASN A 77 26.58 -0.68 15.27
CA ASN A 77 26.36 -1.46 14.08
C ASN A 77 26.04 -0.47 12.96
N LEU A 78 26.96 -0.29 12.01
CA LEU A 78 26.79 0.60 10.87
C LEU A 78 26.58 -0.23 9.63
N PHE A 79 25.59 0.12 8.83
CA PHE A 79 25.27 -0.62 7.62
C PHE A 79 24.94 0.30 6.46
N GLY A 80 25.22 -0.16 5.27
CA GLY A 80 24.88 0.52 4.04
C GLY A 80 24.69 -0.45 2.88
N GLY A 81 23.96 0.00 1.87
CA GLY A 81 23.72 -0.78 0.67
C GLY A 81 23.34 0.11 -0.49
N ALA A 82 23.64 -0.38 -1.68
CA ALA A 82 23.18 0.23 -2.93
C ALA A 82 22.65 -0.85 -3.86
N SER A 83 21.61 -0.53 -4.60
CA SER A 83 21.00 -1.42 -5.57
C SER A 83 20.68 -0.68 -6.86
N THR A 84 20.80 -1.36 -7.98
CA THR A 84 20.28 -0.87 -9.26
C THR A 84 19.61 -2.00 -10.00
N ARG A 85 18.53 -1.68 -10.68
CA ARG A 85 17.80 -2.61 -11.54
C ARG A 85 17.38 -1.91 -12.80
N SER A 86 17.55 -2.58 -13.95
CA SER A 86 16.99 -2.15 -15.23
C SER A 86 16.56 -3.36 -16.05
N GLY A 87 15.72 -3.12 -17.06
CA GLY A 87 15.32 -4.20 -17.97
C GLY A 87 14.04 -3.86 -18.73
N ASN A 88 13.61 -4.79 -19.57
CA ASN A 88 12.39 -4.66 -20.36
C ASN A 88 11.39 -5.70 -19.91
N ASN A 89 10.13 -5.30 -19.71
CA ASN A 89 9.04 -6.19 -19.38
C ASN A 89 8.02 -6.11 -20.54
N ILE A 90 7.80 -7.22 -21.23
CA ILE A 90 6.87 -7.30 -22.36
C ILE A 90 5.61 -8.04 -21.89
N GLY A 91 4.48 -7.35 -21.94
CA GLY A 91 3.16 -7.88 -21.61
C GLY A 91 2.26 -7.94 -22.83
N LYS A 92 1.55 -9.05 -23.01
CA LYS A 92 0.47 -9.20 -23.99
C LYS A 92 -0.80 -9.55 -23.26
N GLY A 93 -1.91 -8.91 -23.63
CA GLY A 93 -3.21 -9.15 -23.05
C GLY A 93 -4.31 -9.12 -24.09
N TYR A 94 -5.38 -9.84 -23.82
CA TYR A 94 -6.62 -9.72 -24.56
C TYR A 94 -7.79 -9.62 -23.59
N ARG A 95 -8.82 -8.88 -23.99
CA ARG A 95 -10.07 -8.77 -23.25
C ARG A 95 -11.24 -8.86 -24.21
N ASN A 96 -12.30 -9.50 -23.74
CA ASN A 96 -13.58 -9.52 -24.42
C ASN A 96 -14.64 -9.01 -23.45
N PHE A 97 -15.36 -7.97 -23.86
CA PHE A 97 -16.50 -7.44 -23.11
C PHE A 97 -17.76 -7.72 -23.92
N THR A 98 -18.76 -8.28 -23.29
CA THR A 98 -20.08 -8.43 -23.89
C THR A 98 -21.04 -7.52 -23.13
N TYR A 99 -21.61 -6.56 -23.82
CA TYR A 99 -22.64 -5.65 -23.30
C TYR A 99 -24.00 -6.22 -23.72
N GLN A 100 -24.84 -6.48 -22.75
CA GLN A 100 -26.20 -6.97 -22.97
C GLN A 100 -27.17 -5.77 -22.89
N TYR A 101 -27.68 -5.34 -24.04
CA TYR A 101 -28.75 -4.36 -24.12
C TYR A 101 -30.09 -5.06 -24.36
N ALA A 102 -31.19 -4.41 -23.97
CA ALA A 102 -32.54 -4.97 -24.08
C ALA A 102 -32.91 -5.43 -25.49
N GLU A 103 -32.30 -4.87 -26.54
CA GLU A 103 -32.61 -5.15 -27.94
C GLU A 103 -31.43 -5.70 -28.75
N ARG A 104 -30.20 -5.67 -28.23
CA ARG A 104 -29.00 -6.04 -29.01
C ARG A 104 -27.78 -6.29 -28.11
N ASP A 105 -27.16 -7.43 -28.26
CA ASP A 105 -25.85 -7.70 -27.65
C ASP A 105 -24.74 -7.03 -28.47
N SER A 106 -23.78 -6.41 -27.79
CA SER A 106 -22.58 -5.86 -28.40
C SER A 106 -21.34 -6.49 -27.76
N SER A 107 -20.34 -6.83 -28.56
CA SER A 107 -19.08 -7.40 -28.09
C SER A 107 -17.90 -6.51 -28.48
N LEU A 108 -17.03 -6.23 -27.51
CA LEU A 108 -15.82 -5.45 -27.68
C LEU A 108 -14.60 -6.35 -27.47
N PHE A 109 -13.77 -6.49 -28.48
CA PHE A 109 -12.50 -7.23 -28.40
C PHE A 109 -11.33 -6.27 -28.33
N GLN A 110 -10.45 -6.48 -27.36
CA GLN A 110 -9.26 -5.67 -27.13
C GLN A 110 -8.02 -6.55 -27.07
N ASN A 111 -7.02 -6.20 -27.87
CA ASN A 111 -5.67 -6.75 -27.81
C ASN A 111 -4.73 -5.66 -27.30
N THR A 112 -3.87 -6.01 -26.35
CA THR A 112 -2.90 -5.08 -25.76
C THR A 112 -1.49 -5.64 -25.88
N LEU A 113 -0.58 -4.83 -26.39
CA LEU A 113 0.86 -5.03 -26.30
C LEU A 113 1.44 -3.90 -25.44
N ARG A 114 2.12 -4.26 -24.34
CA ARG A 114 2.74 -3.30 -23.43
C ARG A 114 4.21 -3.62 -23.26
N ILE A 115 5.05 -2.63 -23.41
CA ILE A 115 6.48 -2.69 -23.17
C ILE A 115 6.82 -1.68 -22.06
N LYS A 116 7.39 -2.16 -20.97
CA LYS A 116 7.83 -1.34 -19.83
C LYS A 116 9.33 -1.46 -19.66
N ASN A 117 9.98 -0.33 -19.52
CA ASN A 117 11.42 -0.22 -19.31
C ASN A 117 11.70 0.44 -17.95
N PRO A 118 11.63 -0.31 -16.84
CA PRO A 118 11.97 0.22 -15.53
C PRO A 118 13.49 0.35 -15.36
N ALA A 119 13.91 1.46 -14.76
CA ALA A 119 15.23 1.70 -14.24
C ALA A 119 15.12 2.23 -12.80
N ASN A 120 15.81 1.58 -11.86
CA ASN A 120 15.72 1.95 -10.45
C ASN A 120 17.11 2.00 -9.83
N ILE A 121 17.33 2.98 -8.96
CA ILE A 121 18.50 3.09 -8.10
C ILE A 121 18.00 3.20 -6.65
N GLY A 122 18.62 2.48 -5.74
CA GLY A 122 18.34 2.56 -4.32
C GLY A 122 19.61 2.65 -3.49
N VAL A 123 19.58 3.47 -2.45
CA VAL A 123 20.65 3.58 -1.46
C VAL A 123 20.03 3.48 -0.08
N ARG A 124 20.63 2.71 0.81
CA ARG A 124 20.23 2.61 2.20
C ARG A 124 21.46 2.77 3.10
N LEU A 125 21.33 3.62 4.10
CA LEU A 125 22.35 3.86 5.12
C LEU A 125 21.70 3.78 6.48
N GLY A 126 22.42 3.28 7.48
CA GLY A 126 21.88 3.27 8.83
C GLY A 126 22.90 2.89 9.87
N GLY A 127 22.48 3.03 11.11
CA GLY A 127 23.29 2.65 12.26
C GLY A 127 22.45 2.42 13.50
N ASP A 128 22.92 1.46 14.30
CA ASP A 128 22.39 1.18 15.62
C ASP A 128 23.47 1.57 16.65
N TYR A 129 23.07 2.27 17.67
CA TYR A 129 23.89 2.60 18.83
C TYR A 129 23.36 1.88 20.05
N TYR A 130 24.23 1.16 20.75
CA TYR A 130 23.94 0.40 21.96
C TYR A 130 24.61 1.08 23.15
N PRO A 131 23.95 2.04 23.85
CA PRO A 131 24.50 2.69 25.04
C PRO A 131 24.89 1.70 26.13
N ASN A 132 24.08 0.65 26.25
CA ASN A 132 24.26 -0.48 27.15
C ASN A 132 23.57 -1.74 26.58
N SER A 133 23.63 -2.86 27.30
CA SER A 133 23.04 -4.15 26.87
C SER A 133 21.50 -4.12 26.74
N ASN A 134 20.84 -3.14 27.35
CA ASN A 134 19.39 -3.07 27.44
C ASN A 134 18.77 -2.03 26.52
N SER A 135 19.57 -1.13 25.97
CA SER A 135 19.06 -0.01 25.17
C SER A 135 19.66 0.00 23.77
N SER A 136 18.86 0.36 22.78
CA SER A 136 19.34 0.64 21.44
C SER A 136 18.64 1.88 20.87
N ILE A 137 19.38 2.63 20.09
CA ILE A 137 18.89 3.72 19.23
C ILE A 137 19.29 3.37 17.81
N SER A 138 18.32 3.33 16.91
CA SER A 138 18.53 3.00 15.50
C SER A 138 18.10 4.16 14.63
N TYR A 139 18.90 4.44 13.60
CA TYR A 139 18.53 5.35 12.53
C TYR A 139 18.76 4.69 11.19
N THR A 140 17.79 4.80 10.29
CA THR A 140 17.90 4.34 8.90
C THR A 140 17.43 5.44 7.98
N TYR A 141 18.19 5.66 6.93
CA TYR A 141 17.83 6.46 5.77
C TYR A 141 17.79 5.57 4.54
N ALA A 142 16.74 5.67 3.73
CA ALA A 142 16.70 5.06 2.42
C ALA A 142 16.31 6.12 1.37
N TYR A 143 16.98 6.06 0.25
CA TYR A 143 16.72 6.83 -0.95
C TYR A 143 16.43 5.87 -2.10
N GLY A 144 15.45 6.18 -2.89
CA GLY A 144 15.20 5.50 -4.15
C GLY A 144 14.84 6.50 -5.24
N ASP A 145 15.31 6.19 -6.42
CA ASP A 145 15.00 6.89 -7.65
C ASP A 145 14.51 5.85 -8.64
N HIS A 146 13.41 6.10 -9.32
CA HIS A 146 12.88 5.23 -10.35
C HIS A 146 12.50 6.02 -11.59
N GLU A 147 12.71 5.38 -12.71
CA GLU A 147 12.25 5.82 -14.02
C GLU A 147 11.62 4.62 -14.72
N GLU A 148 10.39 4.75 -15.18
CA GLU A 148 9.73 3.72 -15.98
C GLU A 148 9.12 4.35 -17.23
N THR A 149 9.60 3.98 -18.41
CA THR A 149 8.90 4.29 -19.65
C THR A 149 7.99 3.13 -20.03
N THR A 150 6.75 3.44 -20.41
CA THR A 150 5.77 2.46 -20.87
C THR A 150 5.28 2.83 -22.26
N LYS A 151 5.37 1.88 -23.19
CA LYS A 151 4.70 1.95 -24.50
C LYS A 151 3.61 0.91 -24.56
N GLU A 152 2.40 1.35 -24.89
CA GLU A 152 1.23 0.47 -24.99
C GLU A 152 0.53 0.68 -26.31
N ASN A 153 0.23 -0.41 -26.99
CA ASN A 153 -0.62 -0.43 -28.16
C ASN A 153 -1.88 -1.22 -27.82
N LEU A 154 -3.02 -0.55 -27.90
CA LEU A 154 -4.35 -1.13 -27.65
C LEU A 154 -5.13 -1.16 -28.97
N GLU A 155 -5.38 -2.33 -29.48
CA GLU A 155 -6.20 -2.55 -30.68
C GLU A 155 -7.61 -2.98 -30.26
N ILE A 156 -8.61 -2.24 -30.71
CA ILE A 156 -10.04 -2.53 -30.51
C ILE A 156 -10.62 -2.95 -31.86
N THR A 157 -10.97 -4.23 -31.99
CA THR A 157 -11.40 -4.79 -33.28
C THR A 157 -12.91 -4.79 -33.52
N SER A 158 -13.69 -4.42 -32.50
CA SER A 158 -15.14 -4.23 -32.65
C SER A 158 -15.47 -2.95 -33.42
N PRO A 159 -16.50 -2.90 -34.27
CA PRO A 159 -16.87 -1.66 -34.95
C PRO A 159 -17.37 -0.58 -34.01
N PRO A 160 -16.85 0.67 -34.10
CA PRO A 160 -15.73 1.09 -34.95
C PRO A 160 -14.39 0.55 -34.44
N SER A 161 -13.58 0.01 -35.35
CA SER A 161 -12.22 -0.41 -34.94
C SER A 161 -11.34 0.80 -34.66
N ARG A 162 -10.53 0.68 -33.59
CA ARG A 162 -9.66 1.75 -33.13
C ARG A 162 -8.30 1.21 -32.71
N ILE A 163 -7.26 1.99 -32.92
CA ILE A 163 -5.93 1.72 -32.39
C ILE A 163 -5.57 2.91 -31.49
N ILE A 164 -5.19 2.62 -30.25
CA ILE A 164 -4.72 3.62 -29.32
C ILE A 164 -3.26 3.30 -28.99
N GLU A 165 -2.38 4.21 -29.34
CA GLU A 165 -0.97 4.17 -28.98
C GLU A 165 -0.74 5.11 -27.80
N SER A 166 -0.11 4.59 -26.75
CA SER A 166 0.21 5.36 -25.55
C SER A 166 1.68 5.23 -25.22
N GLU A 167 2.29 6.37 -24.92
CA GLU A 167 3.62 6.44 -24.35
C GLU A 167 3.55 7.21 -23.03
N SER A 168 4.13 6.65 -21.96
CA SER A 168 4.23 7.34 -20.67
C SER A 168 5.61 7.18 -20.08
N ALA A 169 6.05 8.24 -19.38
CA ALA A 169 7.22 8.22 -18.53
C ALA A 169 6.77 8.50 -17.08
N ASP A 170 7.28 7.73 -16.15
CA ASP A 170 7.05 7.82 -14.70
C ASP A 170 8.42 7.95 -14.05
N ILE A 171 8.69 9.11 -13.43
CA ILE A 171 9.96 9.42 -12.78
C ILE A 171 9.66 9.79 -11.35
N GLY A 172 10.23 9.06 -10.40
CA GLY A 172 9.94 9.31 -9.01
C GLY A 172 11.12 9.15 -8.08
N LYS A 173 11.04 9.86 -6.97
CA LYS A 173 12.03 9.84 -5.90
C LYS A 173 11.35 9.64 -4.57
N HIS A 174 11.97 8.83 -3.70
CA HIS A 174 11.50 8.69 -2.34
C HIS A 174 12.63 8.78 -1.33
N HIS A 175 12.32 9.33 -0.18
CA HIS A 175 13.21 9.48 0.96
C HIS A 175 12.49 8.92 2.18
N ASP A 176 13.07 7.89 2.80
CA ASP A 176 12.55 7.28 4.01
C ASP A 176 13.52 7.52 5.15
N HIS A 177 13.04 8.05 6.26
CA HIS A 177 13.77 8.21 7.49
C HIS A 177 13.06 7.42 8.58
N SER A 178 13.79 6.61 9.32
CA SER A 178 13.27 5.87 10.47
C SER A 178 14.20 6.02 11.65
N VAL A 179 13.65 6.46 12.77
CA VAL A 179 14.33 6.51 14.06
C VAL A 179 13.59 5.61 15.02
N SER A 180 14.29 4.75 15.74
CA SER A 180 13.68 3.93 16.78
C SER A 180 14.56 3.90 18.04
N TYR A 181 13.88 3.84 19.19
CA TYR A 181 14.47 3.63 20.50
C TYR A 181 13.82 2.41 21.12
N GLU A 182 14.64 1.49 21.62
CA GLU A 182 14.20 0.35 22.42
C GLU A 182 14.94 0.35 23.75
N ASN A 183 14.21 0.10 24.84
CA ASN A 183 14.81 -0.10 26.15
C ASN A 183 14.13 -1.27 26.88
N LYS A 184 14.94 -2.19 27.39
CA LYS A 184 14.54 -3.31 28.25
C LYS A 184 14.83 -2.96 29.70
N PHE A 185 13.87 -3.14 30.59
CA PHE A 185 14.01 -2.77 31.99
C PHE A 185 14.39 -3.99 32.86
N GLY A 186 15.62 -3.99 33.35
CA GLY A 186 16.09 -5.02 34.26
C GLY A 186 16.23 -6.40 33.60
N THR A 187 15.93 -7.43 34.38
CA THR A 187 15.96 -8.85 33.95
C THR A 187 14.59 -9.39 33.52
N THR A 188 13.58 -8.54 33.52
CA THR A 188 12.20 -8.87 33.13
C THR A 188 11.98 -8.63 31.64
N ASP A 189 10.96 -9.25 31.05
CA ASP A 189 10.56 -9.00 29.66
C ASP A 189 9.83 -7.66 29.46
N ARG A 190 10.08 -6.70 30.40
CA ARG A 190 9.55 -5.34 30.30
C ARG A 190 10.32 -4.54 29.26
N LYS A 191 9.59 -3.97 28.31
CA LYS A 191 10.19 -3.26 27.17
C LYS A 191 9.38 -2.02 26.80
N LEU A 192 10.09 -0.94 26.48
CA LEU A 192 9.57 0.26 25.87
C LEU A 192 10.19 0.41 24.48
N THR A 193 9.36 0.61 23.47
CA THR A 193 9.80 0.91 22.10
C THR A 193 9.13 2.20 21.66
N ALA A 194 9.89 3.12 21.06
CA ALA A 194 9.35 4.30 20.40
C ALA A 194 9.91 4.37 18.98
N SER A 195 9.09 4.73 18.00
CA SER A 195 9.54 4.92 16.63
C SER A 195 8.94 6.16 15.99
N LEU A 196 9.71 6.76 15.09
CA LEU A 196 9.28 7.85 14.21
C LEU A 196 9.75 7.53 12.80
N ASP A 197 8.79 7.40 11.88
CA ASP A 197 9.04 7.14 10.48
C ASP A 197 8.52 8.32 9.65
N LEU A 198 9.36 8.83 8.76
CA LEU A 198 9.03 9.88 7.79
C LEU A 198 9.25 9.30 6.39
N ASN A 199 8.23 9.35 5.57
CA ASN A 199 8.28 8.95 4.16
C ASN A 199 7.90 10.15 3.31
N LEU A 200 8.75 10.49 2.34
CA LEU A 200 8.58 11.57 1.38
C LEU A 200 8.73 10.97 -0.03
N GLU A 201 7.69 11.08 -0.84
CA GLU A 201 7.66 10.54 -2.20
C GLU A 201 7.15 11.62 -3.16
N GLU A 202 7.83 11.76 -4.27
CA GLU A 202 7.47 12.69 -5.34
C GLU A 202 7.61 11.97 -6.68
N ASP A 203 6.52 11.93 -7.45
CA ASP A 203 6.44 11.29 -8.75
C ASP A 203 5.95 12.28 -9.79
N GLU A 204 6.62 12.29 -10.94
CA GLU A 204 6.23 13.02 -12.14
C GLU A 204 5.87 12.01 -13.23
N VAL A 205 4.64 12.10 -13.73
CA VAL A 205 4.16 11.22 -14.79
C VAL A 205 3.72 12.04 -15.98
N THR A 206 4.31 11.75 -17.12
CA THR A 206 3.91 12.29 -18.43
C THR A 206 3.27 11.18 -19.25
N GLN A 207 2.18 11.46 -19.91
CA GLN A 207 1.50 10.50 -20.76
C GLN A 207 0.97 11.15 -22.02
N SER A 208 1.28 10.57 -23.16
CA SER A 208 0.74 10.95 -24.46
C SER A 208 -0.05 9.79 -25.05
N ASN A 209 -1.29 10.04 -25.50
CA ASN A 209 -2.15 9.06 -26.13
C ASN A 209 -2.52 9.57 -27.52
N PHE A 210 -2.33 8.70 -28.52
CA PHE A 210 -2.78 8.92 -29.87
C PHE A 210 -3.83 7.89 -30.25
N GLU A 211 -5.01 8.35 -30.61
CA GLU A 211 -6.13 7.49 -31.05
C GLU A 211 -6.35 7.65 -32.56
N ASN A 212 -6.37 6.52 -33.28
CA ASN A 212 -6.74 6.42 -34.67
C ASN A 212 -8.01 5.60 -34.82
N SER A 213 -9.08 6.17 -35.35
CA SER A 213 -10.38 5.55 -35.54
C SER A 213 -10.69 5.34 -37.03
N SER A 214 -11.25 4.16 -37.39
CA SER A 214 -11.60 3.83 -38.79
C SER A 214 -12.86 4.52 -39.30
N LEU A 215 -13.62 5.21 -38.46
CA LEU A 215 -14.92 5.77 -38.88
C LEU A 215 -14.90 7.27 -39.18
N ILE A 216 -13.95 8.02 -38.66
CA ILE A 216 -13.94 9.48 -38.80
C ILE A 216 -12.50 9.94 -38.86
N ASP A 217 -12.04 10.43 -40.02
CA ASP A 217 -10.70 11.03 -40.20
C ASP A 217 -10.44 12.24 -39.27
N ASP A 218 -11.49 12.88 -38.76
CA ASP A 218 -11.42 14.03 -37.84
C ASP A 218 -11.27 13.65 -36.35
N LEU A 219 -11.30 12.34 -35.96
CA LEU A 219 -11.14 11.88 -34.58
C LEU A 219 -9.74 11.38 -34.26
N ASN A 220 -8.73 11.73 -35.05
CA ASN A 220 -7.34 11.56 -34.64
C ASN A 220 -7.04 12.56 -33.50
N THR A 221 -7.18 12.10 -32.28
CA THR A 221 -6.97 12.95 -31.08
C THR A 221 -5.63 12.63 -30.45
N ASN A 222 -4.82 13.65 -30.25
CA ASN A 222 -3.65 13.58 -29.36
C ASN A 222 -4.05 14.13 -28.00
N GLN A 223 -3.85 13.35 -26.95
CA GLN A 223 -4.14 13.74 -25.58
C GLN A 223 -2.88 13.62 -24.74
N ASP A 224 -2.36 14.75 -24.33
CA ASP A 224 -1.24 14.83 -23.43
C ASP A 224 -1.75 15.09 -22.00
N THR A 225 -1.18 14.37 -21.06
CA THR A 225 -1.53 14.47 -19.65
C THR A 225 -0.26 14.44 -18.83
N ASP A 226 -0.07 15.45 -18.00
CA ASP A 226 1.03 15.52 -17.05
C ASP A 226 0.47 15.62 -15.64
N PHE A 227 1.07 14.91 -14.71
CA PHE A 227 0.74 15.08 -13.32
C PHE A 227 1.95 14.87 -12.40
N ASN A 228 2.00 15.72 -11.37
CA ASN A 228 2.98 15.63 -10.29
C ASN A 228 2.28 15.15 -9.03
N GLU A 229 2.75 14.05 -8.48
CA GLU A 229 2.22 13.46 -7.24
C GLU A 229 3.21 13.64 -6.11
N LYS A 230 2.75 14.10 -4.94
CA LYS A 230 3.51 14.11 -3.70
C LYS A 230 2.77 13.28 -2.66
N ASN A 231 3.46 12.34 -2.05
CA ASN A 231 2.91 11.46 -1.03
C ASN A 231 3.81 11.45 0.20
N ASN A 232 3.39 12.18 1.22
CA ASN A 232 4.14 12.34 2.45
C ASN A 232 3.43 11.62 3.60
N SER A 233 4.18 10.93 4.45
CA SER A 233 3.60 10.35 5.66
C SER A 233 4.55 10.44 6.83
N ILE A 234 3.97 10.67 8.02
CA ILE A 234 4.65 10.63 9.31
C ILE A 234 3.94 9.59 10.17
N THR A 235 4.69 8.61 10.65
CA THR A 235 4.18 7.63 11.61
C THR A 235 4.98 7.74 12.91
N PHE A 236 4.30 7.95 14.02
CA PHE A 236 4.89 7.87 15.35
C PHE A 236 4.22 6.77 16.14
N SER A 237 4.99 5.97 16.87
CA SER A 237 4.45 4.97 17.79
C SER A 237 5.25 4.93 19.08
N ILE A 238 4.56 4.57 20.17
CA ILE A 238 5.15 4.23 21.45
C ILE A 238 4.44 2.99 22.00
N ASP A 239 5.21 1.98 22.34
CA ASP A 239 4.75 0.66 22.77
C ASP A 239 5.40 0.29 24.09
N TYR A 240 4.60 -0.13 25.04
CA TYR A 240 5.05 -0.69 26.30
C TYR A 240 4.56 -2.12 26.44
N GLU A 241 5.48 -3.02 26.68
CA GLU A 241 5.25 -4.45 26.91
C GLU A 241 5.78 -4.83 28.29
N ASP A 242 4.97 -5.56 29.08
CA ASP A 242 5.35 -6.01 30.42
C ASP A 242 4.86 -7.42 30.70
N GLN A 243 5.75 -8.27 31.13
CA GLN A 243 5.42 -9.56 31.72
C GLN A 243 5.23 -9.35 33.23
N ILE A 244 3.99 -9.06 33.64
CA ILE A 244 3.67 -8.73 35.06
C ILE A 244 4.03 -9.90 35.98
N ASN A 245 3.76 -11.12 35.55
CA ASN A 245 4.15 -12.35 36.20
C ASN A 245 4.17 -13.50 35.17
N GLU A 246 4.49 -14.74 35.62
CA GLU A 246 4.60 -15.91 34.74
C GLU A 246 3.33 -16.20 33.89
N LYS A 247 2.18 -15.68 34.30
CA LYS A 247 0.89 -15.94 33.66
C LYS A 247 0.28 -14.75 32.93
N ILE A 248 0.72 -13.54 33.25
CA ILE A 248 0.06 -12.31 32.76
C ILE A 248 1.07 -11.43 32.05
N SER A 249 0.78 -11.11 30.80
CA SER A 249 1.47 -10.06 30.06
C SER A 249 0.52 -8.99 29.54
N VAL A 250 1.03 -7.76 29.43
CA VAL A 250 0.30 -6.59 28.97
C VAL A 250 1.11 -5.92 27.87
N GLU A 251 0.43 -5.56 26.79
CA GLU A 251 0.94 -4.70 25.74
C GLU A 251 0.02 -3.47 25.69
N THR A 252 0.58 -2.26 25.71
CA THR A 252 -0.19 -1.02 25.55
C THR A 252 0.60 -0.01 24.76
N GLY A 253 -0.07 0.86 24.03
CA GLY A 253 0.62 1.84 23.24
C GLY A 253 -0.29 2.85 22.57
N PHE A 254 0.39 3.77 21.89
CA PHE A 254 -0.20 4.82 21.08
C PHE A 254 0.49 4.84 19.72
N LYS A 255 -0.26 5.10 18.66
CA LYS A 255 0.25 5.26 17.31
C LYS A 255 -0.51 6.37 16.59
N THR A 256 0.21 7.23 15.89
CA THR A 256 -0.39 8.15 14.93
C THR A 256 0.22 7.93 13.56
N ASN A 257 -0.61 8.11 12.52
CA ASN A 257 -0.18 8.07 11.14
C ASN A 257 -0.85 9.25 10.43
N LEU A 258 -0.03 10.21 10.01
CA LEU A 258 -0.43 11.42 9.31
C LEU A 258 0.02 11.28 7.87
N LYS A 259 -0.93 11.32 6.93
CA LYS A 259 -0.66 11.20 5.50
C LYS A 259 -1.19 12.41 4.77
N SER A 260 -0.39 12.96 3.89
CA SER A 260 -0.77 14.01 2.96
C SER A 260 -0.38 13.60 1.55
N PHE A 261 -1.34 13.64 0.68
CA PHE A 261 -1.17 13.36 -0.72
C PHE A 261 -1.67 14.57 -1.53
N SER A 262 -0.90 14.99 -2.51
CA SER A 262 -1.33 16.01 -3.47
C SER A 262 -0.98 15.58 -4.89
N THR A 263 -1.83 15.96 -5.84
CA THR A 263 -1.57 15.80 -7.27
C THR A 263 -1.89 17.10 -7.97
N ASP A 264 -0.89 17.66 -8.64
CA ASP A 264 -1.09 18.69 -9.63
C ASP A 264 -1.27 18.01 -10.99
N TYR A 265 -2.40 18.22 -11.61
CA TYR A 265 -2.83 17.50 -12.79
C TYR A 265 -3.11 18.49 -13.93
N ASN A 266 -2.41 18.33 -15.04
CA ASN A 266 -2.67 19.06 -16.27
C ASN A 266 -3.38 18.14 -17.26
N TYR A 267 -4.63 18.41 -17.53
CA TYR A 267 -5.46 17.66 -18.46
C TYR A 267 -6.11 18.58 -19.46
N LEU A 268 -5.82 18.36 -20.74
CA LEU A 268 -6.30 19.21 -21.85
C LEU A 268 -6.03 20.71 -21.60
N GLN A 269 -4.83 21.04 -21.10
CA GLN A 269 -4.38 22.40 -20.75
C GLN A 269 -5.15 23.05 -19.59
N GLN A 270 -5.87 22.26 -18.80
CA GLN A 270 -6.53 22.69 -17.56
C GLN A 270 -5.78 22.16 -16.36
N LEU A 271 -5.46 23.04 -15.42
CA LEU A 271 -4.74 22.71 -14.20
C LEU A 271 -5.70 22.45 -13.04
N TYR A 272 -5.54 21.32 -12.39
CA TYR A 272 -6.29 20.92 -11.21
C TYR A 272 -5.34 20.50 -10.09
N ASN A 273 -5.66 20.90 -8.87
CA ASN A 273 -4.96 20.43 -7.68
C ASN A 273 -5.91 19.55 -6.87
N ASN A 274 -5.50 18.31 -6.62
CA ASN A 274 -6.22 17.39 -5.74
C ASN A 274 -5.36 17.11 -4.52
N LYS A 275 -5.89 17.38 -3.33
CA LYS A 275 -5.23 17.10 -2.06
C LYS A 275 -6.08 16.16 -1.21
N TYR A 276 -5.43 15.16 -0.60
CA TYR A 276 -6.04 14.25 0.34
C TYR A 276 -5.18 14.11 1.59
N ASP A 277 -5.74 14.45 2.73
CA ASP A 277 -5.14 14.27 4.04
C ASP A 277 -5.88 13.17 4.81
N GLU A 278 -5.14 12.27 5.46
CA GLU A 278 -5.68 11.22 6.34
C GLU A 278 -4.85 11.17 7.62
N ASP A 279 -5.47 11.51 8.74
CA ASP A 279 -4.87 11.49 10.06
C ASP A 279 -5.51 10.39 10.90
N ILE A 280 -4.70 9.45 11.38
CA ILE A 280 -5.14 8.32 12.22
C ILE A 280 -4.46 8.42 13.57
N TYR A 281 -5.24 8.51 14.63
CA TYR A 281 -4.78 8.47 16.01
C TYR A 281 -5.32 7.20 16.67
N ALA A 282 -4.44 6.39 17.23
CA ALA A 282 -4.79 5.10 17.80
C ALA A 282 -4.20 4.90 19.20
N ALA A 283 -5.03 4.40 20.11
CA ALA A 283 -4.60 3.91 21.40
C ALA A 283 -5.05 2.45 21.55
N TYR A 284 -4.22 1.60 22.12
CA TYR A 284 -4.50 0.17 22.21
C TYR A 284 -3.94 -0.44 23.48
N THR A 285 -4.59 -1.53 23.88
CA THR A 285 -4.11 -2.40 24.96
C THR A 285 -4.48 -3.84 24.66
N SER A 286 -3.62 -4.75 25.09
CA SER A 286 -3.82 -6.20 24.99
C SER A 286 -3.35 -6.86 26.28
N PHE A 287 -4.09 -7.85 26.75
CA PHE A 287 -3.77 -8.69 27.88
C PHE A 287 -3.66 -10.13 27.43
N THR A 288 -2.61 -10.81 27.82
CA THR A 288 -2.48 -12.26 27.71
C THR A 288 -2.53 -12.86 29.10
N TYR A 289 -3.35 -13.88 29.30
CA TYR A 289 -3.47 -14.58 30.57
C TYR A 289 -3.44 -16.10 30.35
N ASP A 290 -2.37 -16.74 30.81
CA ASP A 290 -2.24 -18.19 30.87
C ASP A 290 -2.96 -18.72 32.11
N ILE A 291 -4.24 -19.09 31.94
CA ILE A 291 -5.12 -19.59 33.03
C ILE A 291 -4.54 -20.88 33.60
N THR A 292 -4.08 -21.76 32.70
CA THR A 292 -3.38 -23.00 33.03
C THR A 292 -2.21 -23.20 32.07
N ASP A 293 -1.35 -24.20 32.31
CA ASP A 293 -0.24 -24.52 31.38
C ASP A 293 -0.73 -24.88 29.96
N ARG A 294 -2.02 -25.26 29.84
CA ARG A 294 -2.61 -25.65 28.55
C ARG A 294 -3.58 -24.64 27.98
N PHE A 295 -4.15 -23.77 28.78
CA PHE A 295 -5.21 -22.85 28.34
C PHE A 295 -4.86 -21.42 28.65
N GLY A 296 -4.84 -20.61 27.61
CA GLY A 296 -4.57 -19.17 27.66
C GLY A 296 -5.62 -18.35 26.89
N ILE A 297 -5.77 -17.11 27.28
CA ILE A 297 -6.61 -16.10 26.64
C ILE A 297 -5.72 -14.90 26.29
N LYS A 298 -5.85 -14.40 25.07
CA LYS A 298 -5.34 -13.07 24.68
C LYS A 298 -6.52 -12.21 24.27
N ALA A 299 -6.72 -11.08 24.94
CA ALA A 299 -7.78 -10.13 24.63
C ALA A 299 -7.19 -8.73 24.46
N GLY A 300 -7.67 -8.00 23.49
CA GLY A 300 -7.21 -6.65 23.22
C GLY A 300 -8.28 -5.77 22.59
N ALA A 301 -8.07 -4.48 22.68
CA ALA A 301 -8.89 -3.48 22.01
C ALA A 301 -8.02 -2.34 21.52
N ARG A 302 -8.35 -1.84 20.34
CA ARG A 302 -7.75 -0.66 19.73
C ARG A 302 -8.85 0.34 19.41
N PHE A 303 -8.70 1.56 19.90
CA PHE A 303 -9.53 2.70 19.55
C PHE A 303 -8.81 3.51 18.49
N GLU A 304 -9.51 3.91 17.46
CA GLU A 304 -9.01 4.83 16.44
C GLU A 304 -9.96 6.00 16.24
N LYS A 305 -9.36 7.19 16.14
CA LYS A 305 -9.97 8.40 15.60
C LYS A 305 -9.31 8.69 14.27
N VAL A 306 -10.11 8.82 13.23
CA VAL A 306 -9.66 9.07 11.85
C VAL A 306 -10.28 10.37 11.37
N GLU A 307 -9.45 11.23 10.81
CA GLU A 307 -9.84 12.48 10.18
C GLU A 307 -9.39 12.42 8.72
N THR A 308 -10.32 12.57 7.80
CA THR A 308 -10.01 12.61 6.37
C THR A 308 -10.52 13.90 5.76
N LYS A 309 -9.73 14.46 4.86
CA LYS A 309 -10.09 15.65 4.10
C LYS A 309 -9.62 15.47 2.66
N ALA A 310 -10.55 15.53 1.73
CA ALA A 310 -10.25 15.60 0.31
C ALA A 310 -10.65 16.98 -0.22
N SER A 311 -9.76 17.62 -0.95
CA SER A 311 -10.03 18.89 -1.63
C SER A 311 -9.64 18.81 -3.09
N LEU A 312 -10.45 19.44 -3.93
CA LEU A 312 -10.20 19.62 -5.34
C LEU A 312 -10.34 21.10 -5.65
N ASP A 313 -9.28 21.68 -6.21
CA ASP A 313 -9.26 23.07 -6.65
C ASP A 313 -8.94 23.12 -8.14
N SER A 314 -9.55 24.04 -8.86
CA SER A 314 -9.18 24.39 -10.24
C SER A 314 -8.41 25.68 -10.26
N SER A 315 -7.43 25.80 -11.17
CA SER A 315 -6.74 27.08 -11.37
C SER A 315 -7.72 28.15 -11.85
N PRO A 316 -7.62 29.40 -11.34
CA PRO A 316 -8.41 30.54 -11.85
C PRO A 316 -8.18 30.84 -13.33
N GLU A 317 -7.05 30.40 -13.88
CA GLU A 317 -6.71 30.55 -15.31
C GLU A 317 -7.48 29.58 -16.21
N ASN A 318 -8.15 28.59 -15.63
CA ASN A 318 -9.08 27.75 -16.35
C ASN A 318 -10.31 28.60 -16.68
N ASP A 319 -10.28 29.28 -17.81
CA ASP A 319 -11.48 29.92 -18.38
C ASP A 319 -12.39 28.78 -18.86
N LEU A 320 -13.16 28.26 -17.91
CA LEU A 320 -14.10 27.18 -18.15
C LEU A 320 -15.14 27.73 -19.13
N ASN A 321 -14.86 27.58 -20.41
CA ASN A 321 -15.83 27.88 -21.46
C ASN A 321 -17.06 27.01 -21.17
N PRO A 322 -18.20 27.59 -20.72
CA PRO A 322 -19.40 26.84 -20.43
C PRO A 322 -19.98 26.09 -21.64
N ASP A 323 -19.53 26.45 -22.84
CA ASP A 323 -19.88 25.76 -24.09
C ASP A 323 -19.06 24.50 -24.36
N SER A 324 -18.08 24.16 -23.51
CA SER A 324 -17.41 22.85 -23.62
C SER A 324 -18.39 21.74 -23.24
N SER A 325 -19.01 21.16 -24.22
CA SER A 325 -19.86 19.96 -24.16
C SER A 325 -19.09 18.71 -23.64
N ASN A 326 -17.96 18.92 -22.96
CA ASN A 326 -17.11 17.85 -22.46
C ASN A 326 -17.64 17.42 -21.08
N ILE A 327 -18.17 16.23 -21.02
CA ILE A 327 -18.70 15.60 -19.81
C ILE A 327 -17.67 15.56 -18.66
N ILE A 328 -16.36 15.48 -18.99
CA ILE A 328 -15.27 15.51 -18.01
C ILE A 328 -15.22 16.85 -17.29
N SER A 329 -15.29 17.96 -18.02
CA SER A 329 -15.30 19.31 -17.43
C SER A 329 -16.53 19.50 -16.52
N ALA A 330 -17.69 18.97 -16.89
CA ALA A 330 -18.88 19.02 -16.05
C ALA A 330 -18.72 18.23 -14.73
N ILE A 331 -18.11 17.03 -14.79
CA ILE A 331 -17.82 16.20 -13.62
C ILE A 331 -16.84 16.92 -12.69
N ILE A 332 -15.77 17.51 -13.24
CA ILE A 332 -14.75 18.22 -12.47
C ILE A 332 -15.36 19.44 -11.80
N ASN A 333 -16.13 20.27 -12.54
CA ASN A 333 -16.76 21.47 -11.99
C ASN A 333 -17.72 21.15 -10.85
N ASN A 334 -18.48 20.07 -10.96
CA ASN A 334 -19.34 19.61 -9.88
C ASN A 334 -18.52 19.19 -8.66
N ALA A 335 -17.42 18.45 -8.86
CA ALA A 335 -16.54 18.01 -7.79
C ALA A 335 -15.83 19.19 -7.08
N VAL A 336 -15.40 20.22 -7.83
CA VAL A 336 -14.83 21.46 -7.26
C VAL A 336 -15.87 22.21 -6.42
N GLY A 337 -17.12 22.31 -6.90
CA GLY A 337 -18.19 23.01 -6.20
C GLY A 337 -18.58 22.38 -4.85
N GLU A 338 -18.32 21.09 -4.66
CA GLU A 338 -18.60 20.37 -3.42
C GLU A 338 -17.39 20.26 -2.47
N SER A 339 -16.21 20.68 -2.92
CA SER A 339 -14.96 20.64 -2.15
C SER A 339 -14.97 21.66 -0.99
N PRO A 340 -14.35 21.39 0.20
CA PRO A 340 -13.68 20.15 0.60
C PRO A 340 -14.62 19.09 1.16
N TYR A 341 -14.28 17.82 0.93
CA TYR A 341 -14.99 16.67 1.49
C TYR A 341 -14.34 16.27 2.81
N ILE A 342 -15.12 16.21 3.90
CA ILE A 342 -14.63 15.89 5.24
C ILE A 342 -15.41 14.68 5.76
N ASN A 343 -14.72 13.61 6.14
CA ASN A 343 -15.36 12.39 6.64
C ASN A 343 -14.62 11.84 7.89
N PRO A 344 -14.81 12.46 9.09
CA PRO A 344 -14.20 11.95 10.31
C PRO A 344 -15.02 10.80 10.90
N TYR A 345 -14.32 9.81 11.48
CA TYR A 345 -14.97 8.73 12.21
C TYR A 345 -14.10 8.22 13.36
N SER A 346 -14.74 7.51 14.30
CA SER A 346 -14.05 6.82 15.38
C SER A 346 -14.58 5.41 15.53
N LYS A 347 -13.69 4.46 15.85
CA LYS A 347 -14.05 3.04 15.94
C LYS A 347 -13.20 2.31 16.97
N VAL A 348 -13.80 1.30 17.60
CA VAL A 348 -13.10 0.33 18.42
C VAL A 348 -12.97 -1.00 17.66
N TYR A 349 -11.78 -1.58 17.69
CA TYR A 349 -11.43 -2.86 17.08
C TYR A 349 -11.07 -3.86 18.18
N PRO A 350 -12.02 -4.64 18.68
CA PRO A 350 -11.76 -5.68 19.65
C PRO A 350 -11.12 -6.90 19.00
N SER A 351 -10.31 -7.64 19.78
CA SER A 351 -9.78 -8.95 19.42
C SER A 351 -9.74 -9.86 20.65
N VAL A 352 -10.11 -11.13 20.46
CA VAL A 352 -10.05 -12.15 21.52
C VAL A 352 -9.57 -13.45 20.90
N PHE A 353 -8.61 -14.09 21.56
CA PHE A 353 -8.06 -15.38 21.15
C PHE A 353 -8.03 -16.32 22.34
N LEU A 354 -8.57 -17.51 22.16
CA LEU A 354 -8.50 -18.63 23.10
C LEU A 354 -7.48 -19.63 22.56
N ILE A 355 -6.50 -19.96 23.37
CA ILE A 355 -5.36 -20.80 22.99
C ILE A 355 -5.40 -22.06 23.84
N TYR A 356 -5.46 -23.24 23.20
CA TYR A 356 -5.43 -24.51 23.88
C TYR A 356 -4.30 -25.42 23.37
N LYS A 357 -3.32 -25.70 24.24
CA LYS A 357 -2.21 -26.60 23.97
C LYS A 357 -2.64 -28.04 24.21
N LEU A 358 -2.90 -28.80 23.14
CA LEU A 358 -3.20 -30.23 23.21
C LEU A 358 -1.99 -31.01 23.71
N SER A 359 -0.81 -30.60 23.29
CA SER A 359 0.49 -31.12 23.73
C SER A 359 1.55 -30.03 23.62
N SER A 360 2.82 -30.35 23.96
CA SER A 360 3.96 -29.42 23.71
C SER A 360 4.19 -29.09 22.24
N MET A 361 3.63 -29.87 21.33
CA MET A 361 3.81 -29.71 19.87
C MET A 361 2.52 -29.32 19.13
N GLN A 362 1.38 -29.32 19.80
CA GLN A 362 0.07 -29.14 19.15
C GLN A 362 -0.76 -28.08 19.86
N THR A 363 -1.30 -27.16 19.10
CA THR A 363 -2.11 -26.05 19.62
C THR A 363 -3.36 -25.86 18.76
N ILE A 364 -4.50 -25.67 19.43
CA ILE A 364 -5.73 -25.16 18.80
C ILE A 364 -5.91 -23.73 19.27
N GLN A 365 -6.31 -22.86 18.35
CA GLN A 365 -6.63 -21.48 18.64
C GLN A 365 -7.99 -21.13 18.03
N LEU A 366 -8.84 -20.48 18.84
CA LEU A 366 -10.07 -19.85 18.39
C LEU A 366 -9.88 -18.34 18.50
N GLY A 367 -10.24 -17.61 17.47
CA GLY A 367 -10.05 -16.15 17.41
C GLY A 367 -11.28 -15.44 16.90
N TYR A 368 -11.51 -14.26 17.46
CA TYR A 368 -12.40 -13.24 16.92
C TYR A 368 -11.65 -11.92 16.83
N SER A 369 -11.79 -11.22 15.72
CA SER A 369 -11.24 -9.86 15.55
C SER A 369 -12.12 -9.03 14.62
N LYS A 370 -12.23 -7.74 14.94
CA LYS A 370 -12.80 -6.75 14.04
C LYS A 370 -11.70 -6.11 13.21
N LYS A 371 -11.91 -6.05 11.90
CA LYS A 371 -10.98 -5.50 10.92
C LYS A 371 -11.62 -4.35 10.15
N VAL A 372 -10.78 -3.56 9.50
CA VAL A 372 -11.19 -2.47 8.61
C VAL A 372 -10.46 -2.60 7.27
N ASN A 373 -11.14 -2.22 6.20
CA ASN A 373 -10.53 -1.95 4.91
C ASN A 373 -10.93 -0.53 4.49
N ARG A 374 -9.97 0.38 4.58
CA ARG A 374 -10.22 1.78 4.23
C ARG A 374 -10.24 1.94 2.73
N PRO A 375 -11.15 2.79 2.21
CA PRO A 375 -11.13 3.11 0.79
C PRO A 375 -9.78 3.74 0.44
N GLY A 376 -9.15 3.21 -0.59
CA GLY A 376 -7.89 3.76 -1.07
C GLY A 376 -8.09 5.12 -1.74
N ARG A 377 -7.03 5.92 -1.79
CA ARG A 377 -6.99 7.23 -2.46
C ARG A 377 -7.73 7.24 -3.81
N ARG A 378 -7.49 6.23 -4.65
CA ARG A 378 -8.11 6.13 -5.97
C ARG A 378 -9.62 5.91 -5.95
N THR A 379 -10.15 5.34 -4.86
CA THR A 379 -11.59 5.08 -4.71
C THR A 379 -12.34 6.27 -4.14
N ILE A 380 -11.65 7.19 -3.46
CA ILE A 380 -12.27 8.39 -2.87
C ILE A 380 -12.01 9.68 -3.66
N SER A 381 -10.97 9.71 -4.52
CA SER A 381 -10.70 10.90 -5.33
C SER A 381 -11.85 11.17 -6.30
N PRO A 382 -12.54 12.31 -6.19
CA PRO A 382 -13.62 12.66 -7.10
C PRO A 382 -13.10 13.05 -8.49
N PHE A 383 -11.77 13.16 -8.64
CA PHE A 383 -11.13 13.55 -9.88
C PHE A 383 -11.29 12.46 -10.94
N PRO A 384 -11.88 12.78 -12.12
CA PRO A 384 -12.00 11.83 -13.21
C PRO A 384 -10.62 11.50 -13.75
N ARG A 385 -10.35 10.21 -13.84
CA ARG A 385 -9.13 9.70 -14.46
C ARG A 385 -9.47 9.13 -15.80
N ASN A 386 -8.78 9.62 -16.82
CA ASN A 386 -8.78 8.96 -18.10
C ASN A 386 -7.80 7.78 -18.01
N THR A 387 -8.25 6.61 -18.39
CA THR A 387 -7.40 5.48 -18.75
C THR A 387 -7.12 5.60 -20.24
N PHE A 388 -6.26 4.77 -20.81
CA PHE A 388 -5.93 4.74 -22.26
C PHE A 388 -7.13 4.86 -23.19
N ASP A 389 -8.30 4.47 -22.73
CA ASP A 389 -9.53 4.47 -23.50
C ASP A 389 -10.40 5.67 -23.06
N ILE A 390 -10.49 6.68 -23.93
CA ILE A 390 -11.31 7.88 -23.73
C ILE A 390 -12.79 7.56 -23.49
N SER A 391 -13.25 6.39 -23.95
CA SER A 391 -14.60 5.93 -23.70
C SER A 391 -14.86 5.51 -22.25
N ARG A 392 -13.80 5.49 -21.39
CA ARG A 392 -13.89 5.09 -20.00
C ARG A 392 -13.34 6.18 -19.09
N ILE A 393 -14.20 6.76 -18.28
CA ILE A 393 -13.84 7.69 -17.22
C ILE A 393 -14.01 6.98 -15.89
N ARG A 394 -13.00 7.10 -15.02
CA ARG A 394 -13.06 6.58 -13.66
C ARG A 394 -12.94 7.74 -12.68
N ASN A 395 -13.90 7.87 -11.81
CA ASN A 395 -13.83 8.76 -10.65
C ASN A 395 -14.14 7.99 -9.38
N GLY A 396 -13.64 8.48 -8.26
CA GLY A 396 -13.94 7.94 -6.94
C GLY A 396 -15.15 8.64 -6.31
N ASN A 397 -15.55 8.13 -5.16
CA ASN A 397 -16.59 8.72 -4.33
C ASN A 397 -15.97 9.17 -2.99
N PRO A 398 -15.85 10.48 -2.72
CA PRO A 398 -15.25 10.99 -1.49
C PRO A 398 -16.05 10.71 -0.22
N TYR A 399 -17.31 10.30 -0.36
CA TYR A 399 -18.21 9.97 0.76
C TYR A 399 -18.18 8.49 1.16
N LEU A 400 -17.27 7.69 0.60
CA LEU A 400 -17.15 6.28 0.94
C LEU A 400 -16.76 6.09 2.41
N ASN A 401 -17.53 5.25 3.10
CA ASN A 401 -17.16 4.74 4.41
C ASN A 401 -16.22 3.55 4.30
N PRO A 402 -15.40 3.28 5.32
CA PRO A 402 -14.60 2.05 5.38
C PRO A 402 -15.48 0.79 5.44
N GLU A 403 -15.01 -0.29 4.81
CA GLU A 403 -15.56 -1.62 5.02
C GLU A 403 -15.13 -2.16 6.38
N TYR A 404 -16.04 -2.76 7.11
CA TYR A 404 -15.76 -3.43 8.37
C TYR A 404 -15.97 -4.93 8.23
N ALA A 405 -15.03 -5.71 8.77
CA ALA A 405 -15.11 -7.15 8.78
C ALA A 405 -15.06 -7.70 10.19
N ASP A 406 -16.06 -8.49 10.56
CA ASP A 406 -16.05 -9.35 11.73
C ASP A 406 -15.48 -10.71 11.29
N VAL A 407 -14.33 -11.11 11.87
CA VAL A 407 -13.59 -12.30 11.47
C VAL A 407 -13.55 -13.27 12.65
N ALA A 408 -14.12 -14.46 12.47
CA ALA A 408 -14.00 -15.59 13.39
C ALA A 408 -13.12 -16.66 12.74
N GLU A 409 -12.17 -17.21 13.49
CA GLU A 409 -11.24 -18.19 12.96
C GLU A 409 -10.91 -19.29 13.95
N MET A 410 -10.65 -20.47 13.44
CA MET A 410 -10.10 -21.59 14.17
C MET A 410 -8.84 -22.08 13.48
N LYS A 411 -7.75 -22.26 14.25
CA LYS A 411 -6.46 -22.75 13.74
C LYS A 411 -5.99 -23.94 14.55
N PHE A 412 -5.42 -24.88 13.85
CA PHE A 412 -4.67 -26.00 14.41
C PHE A 412 -3.23 -25.92 13.90
N SER A 413 -2.28 -26.00 14.82
CA SER A 413 -0.85 -26.05 14.52
C SER A 413 -0.23 -27.27 15.17
N SER A 414 0.57 -28.02 14.41
CA SER A 414 1.34 -29.17 14.90
C SER A 414 2.76 -29.08 14.39
N ASN A 415 3.73 -28.99 15.31
CA ASN A 415 5.17 -28.88 15.02
C ASN A 415 5.87 -30.19 15.39
N ALA A 416 5.50 -31.28 14.73
CA ALA A 416 6.13 -32.58 14.95
C ALA A 416 7.53 -32.64 14.26
N ARG A 417 8.42 -33.44 14.82
CA ARG A 417 9.85 -33.51 14.42
C ARG A 417 10.09 -33.72 12.92
N LYS A 418 9.12 -34.31 12.20
CA LYS A 418 9.22 -34.63 10.77
C LYS A 418 8.14 -33.95 9.90
N LEU A 419 7.15 -33.34 10.52
CA LEU A 419 6.00 -32.78 9.81
C LEU A 419 5.43 -31.59 10.57
N ASN A 420 5.42 -30.44 9.93
CA ASN A 420 4.74 -29.25 10.41
C ASN A 420 3.41 -29.11 9.68
N VAL A 421 2.29 -29.11 10.41
CA VAL A 421 0.95 -28.96 9.87
C VAL A 421 0.34 -27.71 10.45
N ASN A 422 -0.15 -26.83 9.58
CA ASN A 422 -0.98 -25.68 9.94
C ASN A 422 -2.27 -25.77 9.12
N ALA A 423 -3.39 -25.89 9.80
CA ALA A 423 -4.71 -25.92 9.21
C ALA A 423 -5.58 -24.84 9.85
N GLY A 424 -6.45 -24.22 9.08
CA GLY A 424 -7.34 -23.18 9.58
C GLY A 424 -8.63 -23.09 8.79
N ILE A 425 -9.67 -22.66 9.47
CA ILE A 425 -10.95 -22.27 8.90
C ILE A 425 -11.28 -20.86 9.41
N SER A 426 -11.78 -20.02 8.54
CA SER A 426 -12.20 -18.66 8.89
C SER A 426 -13.56 -18.35 8.31
N TYR A 427 -14.36 -17.62 9.07
CA TYR A 427 -15.61 -17.02 8.64
C TYR A 427 -15.48 -15.50 8.73
N LYS A 428 -15.83 -14.81 7.67
CA LYS A 428 -15.73 -13.37 7.57
C LYS A 428 -17.06 -12.77 7.14
N LEU A 429 -17.58 -11.85 7.96
CA LEU A 429 -18.74 -11.04 7.64
C LEU A 429 -18.29 -9.61 7.34
N VAL A 430 -18.48 -9.19 6.09
CA VAL A 430 -18.13 -7.82 5.64
C VAL A 430 -19.37 -6.96 5.59
N LYS A 431 -19.26 -5.74 6.12
CA LYS A 431 -20.28 -4.69 6.06
C LYS A 431 -19.72 -3.51 5.28
N ASP A 432 -20.60 -2.76 4.63
CA ASP A 432 -20.27 -1.57 3.84
C ASP A 432 -19.27 -1.87 2.71
N ASN A 433 -19.51 -2.99 1.99
CA ASN A 433 -18.61 -3.47 0.93
C ASN A 433 -18.45 -2.44 -0.20
N ILE A 434 -17.21 -2.08 -0.53
CA ILE A 434 -16.89 -1.13 -1.57
C ILE A 434 -16.78 -1.86 -2.90
N MET A 435 -17.64 -1.51 -3.84
CA MET A 435 -17.67 -2.09 -5.19
C MET A 435 -17.52 -1.01 -6.25
N TRP A 436 -16.87 -1.36 -7.34
CA TRP A 436 -16.89 -0.55 -8.54
C TRP A 436 -18.21 -0.74 -9.25
N TRP A 437 -18.76 0.37 -9.71
CA TRP A 437 -20.00 0.39 -10.48
C TRP A 437 -19.69 0.98 -11.86
N ASP A 438 -19.95 0.21 -12.91
CA ASP A 438 -19.91 0.71 -14.28
C ASP A 438 -21.30 1.32 -14.59
N ARG A 439 -21.33 2.59 -14.97
CA ARG A 439 -22.56 3.27 -15.39
C ARG A 439 -22.40 3.60 -16.87
N ASP A 440 -23.37 3.18 -17.68
CA ASP A 440 -23.46 3.62 -19.07
C ASP A 440 -23.83 5.10 -19.11
N MET A 441 -22.95 5.93 -19.71
CA MET A 441 -23.17 7.38 -19.82
C MET A 441 -23.91 7.79 -21.09
N PHE A 442 -24.49 6.84 -21.82
CA PHE A 442 -25.16 7.07 -23.10
C PHE A 442 -26.49 7.83 -23.04
N GLU A 443 -27.04 8.14 -21.87
CA GLU A 443 -28.30 8.84 -21.69
C GLU A 443 -28.17 10.25 -21.08
N TYR A 444 -27.02 10.91 -21.19
CA TYR A 444 -26.97 12.30 -20.78
C TYR A 444 -27.43 13.20 -21.93
N GLU A 445 -28.71 13.69 -21.82
CA GLU A 445 -29.34 14.73 -22.64
C GLU A 445 -29.53 14.46 -24.15
N GLY A 446 -29.70 13.21 -24.59
CA GLY A 446 -30.10 12.97 -26.01
C GLY A 446 -29.07 13.45 -27.05
N LYS A 447 -27.82 13.63 -26.65
CA LYS A 447 -26.67 13.88 -27.53
C LYS A 447 -25.79 12.65 -27.51
N VAL A 448 -25.95 11.86 -28.54
CA VAL A 448 -25.05 10.77 -28.93
C VAL A 448 -23.91 11.40 -29.71
#